data_75bb336ee87d5c14e7aa1d0164f094a7
#
_entry.id   75bb336ee87d5c14e7aa1d0164f094a7
#
_cell.length_a   1.000
_cell.length_b   1.000
_cell.length_c   1.000
_cell.angle_alpha   90.00
_cell.angle_beta   90.00
_cell.angle_gamma   90.00
#
_symmetry.space_group_name_H-M   'P 1'
#
loop_
_entity.id
_entity.type
_entity.pdbx_description
1 polymer ?
#
loop_
_entity_poly.entity_id
_entity_poly.type
_entity_poly.pdbx_seq_one_letter_code
_entity_poly.pdbx_strand_id
1 'polypeptide(L)'
;PLAKASDVFPLTSTAAQATGLRAGIPVTCGIHDSNASLVPWLKSGDPLSIVSSGTWTIVMSLGVPPGEMDAGRDMLANVDALGRPTPTARFMGGRDHELLTKGCVGSASLSDIAAVICKGIFIMPGRVPGVGPFPQARGGWRGAPPVGMAEKLASATLYLALMTQTCLALAGMGQRIILEGPLAHNEPFARCLSALTGVAVHVSADATGTATGAALLLLKADHDPRLGPAVQPVDLPGLSAYAQNWRAYAQQAR
;
A
#
# COMPACT_ATOMS: atom_id res chain seq x y z
N PRO A 1 -32.54 2.57 2.31
CA PRO A 1 -31.55 1.91 1.46
C PRO A 1 -30.27 2.75 1.43
N LEU A 2 -29.11 2.11 1.33
CA LEU A 2 -27.85 2.80 1.17
C LEU A 2 -27.71 3.26 -0.29
N ALA A 3 -27.20 4.47 -0.50
CA ALA A 3 -26.88 4.98 -1.83
C ALA A 3 -25.60 4.31 -2.37
N LYS A 4 -25.51 4.17 -3.70
CA LYS A 4 -24.28 3.72 -4.38
C LYS A 4 -23.32 4.90 -4.51
N ALA A 5 -22.04 4.63 -4.59
CA ALA A 5 -21.01 5.66 -4.74
C ALA A 5 -21.27 6.58 -5.97
N SER A 6 -21.83 6.02 -7.04
CA SER A 6 -22.14 6.72 -8.29
C SER A 6 -23.55 7.32 -8.35
N ASP A 7 -24.36 7.21 -7.29
CA ASP A 7 -25.67 7.86 -7.26
C ASP A 7 -25.51 9.37 -7.22
N VAL A 8 -26.33 10.08 -7.99
CA VAL A 8 -26.22 11.53 -8.19
C VAL A 8 -27.44 12.21 -7.60
N PHE A 9 -27.20 13.23 -6.80
CA PHE A 9 -28.23 14.05 -6.17
C PHE A 9 -28.06 15.51 -6.59
N PRO A 10 -29.13 16.29 -6.75
CA PRO A 10 -29.00 17.72 -7.03
C PRO A 10 -28.55 18.45 -5.75
N LEU A 11 -27.61 19.41 -5.91
CA LEU A 11 -27.23 20.31 -4.82
C LEU A 11 -28.47 21.08 -4.32
N THR A 12 -28.76 21.00 -3.03
CA THR A 12 -29.91 21.69 -2.44
C THR A 12 -29.72 23.21 -2.47
N SER A 13 -30.85 23.97 -2.46
CA SER A 13 -30.79 25.44 -2.41
C SER A 13 -30.05 25.96 -1.19
N THR A 14 -30.23 25.34 -0.03
CA THR A 14 -29.52 25.70 1.21
C THR A 14 -28.01 25.53 1.08
N ALA A 15 -27.55 24.39 0.55
CA ALA A 15 -26.12 24.16 0.35
C ALA A 15 -25.54 25.07 -0.73
N ALA A 16 -26.31 25.36 -1.79
CA ALA A 16 -25.93 26.28 -2.84
C ALA A 16 -25.71 27.71 -2.29
N GLN A 17 -26.58 28.19 -1.46
CA GLN A 17 -26.43 29.50 -0.79
C GLN A 17 -25.19 29.54 0.12
N ALA A 18 -24.96 28.49 0.92
CA ALA A 18 -23.83 28.42 1.83
C ALA A 18 -22.46 28.35 1.10
N THR A 19 -22.42 27.78 -0.11
CA THR A 19 -21.18 27.55 -0.87
C THR A 19 -20.97 28.55 -2.02
N GLY A 20 -21.94 29.38 -2.35
CA GLY A 20 -21.91 30.24 -3.54
C GLY A 20 -22.05 29.49 -4.88
N LEU A 21 -22.40 28.21 -4.85
CA LEU A 21 -22.60 27.38 -6.02
C LEU A 21 -24.05 27.48 -6.54
N ARG A 22 -24.26 27.09 -7.79
CA ARG A 22 -25.59 27.05 -8.39
C ARG A 22 -26.38 25.85 -7.82
N ALA A 23 -27.65 26.07 -7.42
CA ALA A 23 -28.56 24.99 -7.03
C ALA A 23 -28.76 23.99 -8.19
N GLY A 24 -28.98 22.73 -7.87
CA GLY A 24 -29.19 21.67 -8.87
C GLY A 24 -27.93 21.12 -9.53
N ILE A 25 -26.74 21.62 -9.20
CA ILE A 25 -25.48 20.98 -9.65
C ILE A 25 -25.49 19.51 -9.22
N PRO A 26 -25.12 18.57 -10.13
CA PRO A 26 -25.05 17.16 -9.79
C PRO A 26 -23.91 16.90 -8.79
N VAL A 27 -24.25 16.21 -7.69
CA VAL A 27 -23.31 15.79 -6.64
C VAL A 27 -23.40 14.28 -6.49
N THR A 28 -22.29 13.56 -6.63
CA THR A 28 -22.25 12.13 -6.38
C THR A 28 -22.33 11.85 -4.88
N CYS A 29 -22.89 10.69 -4.52
CA CYS A 29 -22.83 10.19 -3.14
C CYS A 29 -21.38 10.15 -2.65
N GLY A 30 -20.47 9.75 -3.54
CA GLY A 30 -19.04 9.68 -3.23
C GLY A 30 -18.64 8.37 -2.57
N ILE A 31 -17.37 8.27 -2.29
CA ILE A 31 -16.72 7.09 -1.72
C ILE A 31 -15.53 7.56 -0.88
N HIS A 32 -15.06 6.73 0.05
CA HIS A 32 -13.84 7.01 0.80
C HIS A 32 -12.64 7.19 -0.15
N ASP A 33 -11.72 8.08 0.17
CA ASP A 33 -10.57 8.46 -0.68
C ASP A 33 -9.72 7.25 -1.13
N SER A 34 -9.39 6.35 -0.20
CA SER A 34 -8.66 5.12 -0.53
C SER A 34 -9.42 4.23 -1.51
N ASN A 35 -10.76 4.19 -1.43
CA ASN A 35 -11.59 3.41 -2.34
C ASN A 35 -11.80 4.13 -3.67
N ALA A 36 -11.73 5.47 -3.70
CA ALA A 36 -11.75 6.23 -4.92
C ALA A 36 -10.55 5.91 -5.82
N SER A 37 -9.36 5.70 -5.23
CA SER A 37 -8.16 5.32 -6.01
C SER A 37 -8.31 3.97 -6.73
N LEU A 38 -9.26 3.12 -6.30
CA LEU A 38 -9.55 1.84 -6.96
C LEU A 38 -10.40 1.99 -8.23
N VAL A 39 -11.17 3.09 -8.36
CA VAL A 39 -12.15 3.25 -9.44
C VAL A 39 -11.53 3.13 -10.84
N PRO A 40 -10.34 3.70 -11.13
CA PRO A 40 -9.68 3.53 -12.43
C PRO A 40 -9.43 2.07 -12.78
N TRP A 41 -9.21 1.22 -11.79
CA TRP A 41 -8.81 -0.19 -11.94
C TRP A 41 -9.98 -1.18 -12.00
N LEU A 42 -11.22 -0.75 -11.78
CA LEU A 42 -12.39 -1.63 -11.67
C LEU A 42 -12.68 -2.45 -12.94
N LYS A 43 -12.18 -2.01 -14.09
CA LYS A 43 -12.35 -2.66 -15.40
C LYS A 43 -11.13 -3.50 -15.83
N SER A 44 -10.10 -3.65 -15.01
CA SER A 44 -8.86 -4.34 -15.38
C SER A 44 -9.02 -5.84 -15.72
N GLY A 45 -10.15 -6.43 -15.41
CA GLY A 45 -10.49 -7.83 -15.73
C GLY A 45 -9.86 -8.84 -14.77
N ASP A 46 -8.58 -8.75 -14.52
CA ASP A 46 -7.84 -9.67 -13.65
C ASP A 46 -7.78 -9.19 -12.21
N PRO A 47 -7.71 -10.11 -11.22
CA PRO A 47 -7.45 -9.76 -9.84
C PRO A 47 -6.14 -9.00 -9.71
N LEU A 48 -6.15 -7.87 -9.00
CA LEU A 48 -4.95 -7.07 -8.76
C LEU A 48 -4.91 -6.52 -7.35
N SER A 49 -3.71 -6.24 -6.86
CA SER A 49 -3.50 -5.59 -5.56
C SER A 49 -2.96 -4.19 -5.75
N ILE A 50 -3.59 -3.21 -5.12
CA ILE A 50 -3.13 -1.83 -5.10
C ILE A 50 -2.47 -1.58 -3.74
N VAL A 51 -1.23 -1.08 -3.77
CA VAL A 51 -0.47 -0.64 -2.61
C VAL A 51 -0.41 0.87 -2.64
N SER A 52 -1.31 1.49 -1.90
CA SER A 52 -1.34 2.94 -1.74
C SER A 52 -0.50 3.34 -0.54
N SER A 53 0.51 4.16 -0.76
CA SER A 53 1.44 4.61 0.28
C SER A 53 1.31 6.09 0.57
N GLY A 54 1.29 6.42 1.84
CA GLY A 54 1.27 7.74 2.42
C GLY A 54 1.73 7.61 3.86
N THR A 55 1.10 8.27 4.83
CA THR A 55 1.30 8.01 6.26
C THR A 55 1.01 6.54 6.58
N TRP A 56 -0.04 6.00 5.98
CA TRP A 56 -0.36 4.58 5.95
C TRP A 56 0.13 3.97 4.63
N THR A 57 0.52 2.70 4.69
CA THR A 57 0.61 1.82 3.53
C THR A 57 -0.59 0.88 3.59
N ILE A 58 -1.47 1.01 2.61
CA ILE A 58 -2.74 0.29 2.52
C ILE A 58 -2.67 -0.63 1.30
N VAL A 59 -2.84 -1.91 1.53
CA VAL A 59 -2.99 -2.93 0.49
C VAL A 59 -4.47 -3.21 0.31
N MET A 60 -4.96 -3.09 -0.91
CA MET A 60 -6.34 -3.36 -1.30
C MET A 60 -6.35 -4.32 -2.49
N SER A 61 -7.07 -5.44 -2.38
CA SER A 61 -7.06 -6.49 -3.40
C SER A 61 -8.40 -6.55 -4.13
N LEU A 62 -8.41 -6.02 -5.37
CA LEU A 62 -9.56 -6.04 -6.27
C LEU A 62 -9.73 -7.40 -6.94
N GLY A 63 -10.97 -7.89 -6.98
CA GLY A 63 -11.29 -9.16 -7.64
C GLY A 63 -10.77 -10.40 -6.90
N VAL A 64 -10.19 -10.22 -5.71
CA VAL A 64 -9.77 -11.32 -4.83
C VAL A 64 -10.90 -11.58 -3.82
N PRO A 65 -11.38 -12.82 -3.69
CA PRO A 65 -12.37 -13.16 -2.67
C PRO A 65 -11.82 -12.91 -1.26
N PRO A 66 -12.64 -12.38 -0.34
CA PRO A 66 -12.24 -12.26 1.06
C PRO A 66 -11.94 -13.65 1.65
N GLY A 67 -10.76 -13.80 2.23
CA GLY A 67 -10.41 -14.93 3.08
C GLY A 67 -10.84 -14.68 4.53
N GLU A 68 -10.19 -15.36 5.46
CA GLU A 68 -10.36 -15.11 6.89
C GLU A 68 -9.87 -13.70 7.25
N MET A 69 -10.72 -12.90 7.87
CA MET A 69 -10.43 -11.53 8.27
C MET A 69 -10.08 -11.46 9.75
N ASP A 70 -8.91 -10.89 10.04
CA ASP A 70 -8.44 -10.67 11.41
C ASP A 70 -8.34 -9.16 11.69
N ALA A 71 -9.39 -8.59 12.25
CA ALA A 71 -9.44 -7.18 12.62
C ALA A 71 -8.33 -6.78 13.60
N GLY A 72 -7.86 -7.72 14.44
CA GLY A 72 -6.74 -7.52 15.35
C GLY A 72 -5.39 -7.31 14.63
N ARG A 73 -5.33 -7.59 13.33
CA ARG A 73 -4.15 -7.37 12.48
C ARG A 73 -4.33 -6.27 11.44
N ASP A 74 -5.23 -5.34 11.72
CA ASP A 74 -5.59 -4.24 10.80
C ASP A 74 -6.07 -4.73 9.42
N MET A 75 -6.80 -5.86 9.41
CA MET A 75 -7.49 -6.36 8.23
C MET A 75 -8.95 -5.94 8.25
N LEU A 76 -9.48 -5.60 7.10
CA LEU A 76 -10.90 -5.32 6.91
C LEU A 76 -11.32 -5.62 5.47
N ALA A 77 -12.61 -5.84 5.23
CA ALA A 77 -13.18 -5.84 3.90
C ALA A 77 -13.75 -4.46 3.59
N ASN A 78 -13.05 -3.68 2.79
CA ASN A 78 -13.59 -2.48 2.17
C ASN A 78 -14.62 -2.84 1.10
N VAL A 79 -15.29 -1.84 0.56
CA VAL A 79 -16.25 -1.98 -0.53
C VAL A 79 -15.80 -1.09 -1.69
N ASP A 80 -15.64 -1.66 -2.87
CA ASP A 80 -15.34 -0.88 -4.06
C ASP A 80 -16.57 -0.08 -4.55
N ALA A 81 -16.39 0.75 -5.58
CA ALA A 81 -17.47 1.58 -6.11
C ALA A 81 -18.64 0.78 -6.74
N LEU A 82 -18.47 -0.51 -6.99
CA LEU A 82 -19.50 -1.42 -7.49
C LEU A 82 -20.21 -2.21 -6.38
N GLY A 83 -19.83 -1.97 -5.11
CA GLY A 83 -20.40 -2.67 -3.96
C GLY A 83 -19.76 -4.05 -3.71
N ARG A 84 -18.61 -4.36 -4.31
CA ARG A 84 -17.94 -5.64 -4.12
C ARG A 84 -16.96 -5.57 -2.94
N PRO A 85 -16.85 -6.64 -2.15
CA PRO A 85 -15.88 -6.67 -1.05
C PRO A 85 -14.45 -6.58 -1.59
N THR A 86 -13.63 -5.76 -0.93
CA THR A 86 -12.23 -5.53 -1.28
C THR A 86 -11.39 -5.81 -0.04
N PRO A 87 -10.80 -6.99 0.08
CA PRO A 87 -9.92 -7.33 1.19
C PRO A 87 -8.79 -6.32 1.30
N THR A 88 -8.56 -5.87 2.53
CA THR A 88 -7.62 -4.79 2.82
C THR A 88 -6.81 -5.14 4.06
N ALA A 89 -5.50 -4.88 4.01
CA ALA A 89 -4.61 -4.91 5.16
C ALA A 89 -3.70 -3.67 5.12
N ARG A 90 -3.32 -3.16 6.29
CA ARG A 90 -2.57 -1.90 6.34
C ARG A 90 -1.57 -1.86 7.49
N PHE A 91 -0.63 -0.94 7.42
CA PHE A 91 0.28 -0.55 8.50
C PHE A 91 0.72 0.91 8.30
N MET A 92 1.33 1.52 9.30
CA MET A 92 1.74 2.92 9.21
C MET A 92 3.11 3.08 8.52
N GLY A 93 3.21 2.63 7.25
CA GLY A 93 4.48 2.52 6.52
C GLY A 93 5.22 3.83 6.36
N GLY A 94 4.55 4.94 6.07
CA GLY A 94 5.19 6.25 5.99
C GLY A 94 5.68 6.73 7.35
N ARG A 95 4.92 6.49 8.43
CA ARG A 95 5.37 6.81 9.78
C ARG A 95 6.55 5.95 10.22
N ASP A 96 6.52 4.66 9.93
CA ASP A 96 7.64 3.76 10.19
C ASP A 96 8.90 4.23 9.44
N HIS A 97 8.75 4.58 8.16
CA HIS A 97 9.84 5.12 7.36
C HIS A 97 10.44 6.38 7.99
N GLU A 98 9.62 7.35 8.36
CA GLU A 98 10.06 8.60 9.01
C GLU A 98 10.86 8.32 10.29
N LEU A 99 10.35 7.42 11.14
CA LEU A 99 11.02 7.06 12.40
C LEU A 99 12.35 6.36 12.17
N LEU A 100 12.41 5.47 11.18
CA LEU A 100 13.59 4.64 10.90
C LEU A 100 14.69 5.42 10.17
N THR A 101 14.32 6.39 9.34
CA THR A 101 15.24 7.16 8.50
C THR A 101 15.43 8.60 8.99
N LYS A 102 15.04 8.90 10.22
CA LYS A 102 15.19 10.24 10.79
C LYS A 102 16.63 10.75 10.63
N GLY A 103 16.78 11.91 9.98
CA GLY A 103 18.07 12.52 9.68
C GLY A 103 18.81 11.91 8.49
N CYS A 104 18.21 10.97 7.76
CA CYS A 104 18.75 10.43 6.51
C CYS A 104 18.16 11.18 5.31
N VAL A 105 18.95 11.27 4.23
CA VAL A 105 18.54 11.87 2.95
C VAL A 105 18.84 10.88 1.82
N GLY A 106 17.95 10.82 0.82
CA GLY A 106 18.10 9.95 -0.35
C GLY A 106 17.46 8.58 -0.18
N SER A 107 17.89 7.63 -0.98
CA SER A 107 17.44 6.23 -1.00
C SER A 107 18.62 5.28 -0.87
N ALA A 108 18.35 4.04 -0.45
CA ALA A 108 19.36 2.99 -0.42
C ALA A 108 19.77 2.58 -1.83
N SER A 109 21.03 2.20 -2.02
CA SER A 109 21.44 1.46 -3.21
C SER A 109 21.21 -0.05 -3.05
N LEU A 110 21.23 -0.79 -4.15
CA LEU A 110 21.12 -2.25 -4.10
C LEU A 110 22.33 -2.89 -3.39
N SER A 111 23.50 -2.28 -3.46
CA SER A 111 24.69 -2.73 -2.72
C SER A 111 24.53 -2.55 -1.21
N ASP A 112 23.88 -1.46 -0.77
CA ASP A 112 23.59 -1.25 0.66
C ASP A 112 22.60 -2.30 1.17
N ILE A 113 21.59 -2.63 0.37
CA ILE A 113 20.61 -3.68 0.68
C ILE A 113 21.29 -5.03 0.77
N ALA A 114 22.18 -5.37 -0.18
CA ALA A 114 22.96 -6.61 -0.13
C ALA A 114 23.84 -6.68 1.13
N ALA A 115 24.47 -5.58 1.53
CA ALA A 115 25.26 -5.50 2.74
C ALA A 115 24.41 -5.74 4.01
N VAL A 116 23.21 -5.18 4.09
CA VAL A 116 22.27 -5.38 5.20
C VAL A 116 21.81 -6.84 5.28
N ILE A 117 21.51 -7.47 4.14
CA ILE A 117 21.15 -8.90 4.06
C ILE A 117 22.32 -9.76 4.57
N CYS A 118 23.53 -9.52 4.09
CA CYS A 118 24.73 -10.27 4.47
C CYS A 118 25.04 -10.13 5.96
N LYS A 119 24.87 -8.93 6.53
CA LYS A 119 25.10 -8.65 7.95
C LYS A 119 23.97 -9.18 8.87
N GLY A 120 22.83 -9.59 8.31
CA GLY A 120 21.68 -10.02 9.10
C GLY A 120 21.12 -8.93 10.00
N ILE A 121 20.98 -7.70 9.49
CA ILE A 121 20.39 -6.58 10.21
C ILE A 121 18.89 -6.58 9.97
N PHE A 122 18.09 -6.85 10.98
CA PHE A 122 16.62 -6.90 10.88
C PHE A 122 15.97 -5.79 11.69
N ILE A 123 15.01 -5.10 11.07
CA ILE A 123 14.04 -4.25 11.77
C ILE A 123 12.84 -5.13 12.13
N MET A 124 12.44 -5.12 13.39
CA MET A 124 11.27 -5.85 13.85
C MET A 124 10.00 -4.99 13.78
N PRO A 125 8.81 -5.60 13.51
CA PRO A 125 7.55 -4.87 13.48
C PRO A 125 7.18 -4.29 14.85
N GLY A 126 6.19 -3.36 14.89
CA GLY A 126 5.77 -2.70 16.12
C GLY A 126 6.49 -1.36 16.38
N ARG A 127 6.93 -0.68 15.33
CA ARG A 127 7.48 0.68 15.43
C ARG A 127 6.40 1.68 15.81
N VAL A 128 5.20 1.50 15.30
CA VAL A 128 3.99 2.14 15.78
C VAL A 128 3.18 1.09 16.54
N PRO A 129 3.05 1.22 17.88
CA PRO A 129 2.40 0.19 18.70
C PRO A 129 0.92 0.02 18.38
N GLY A 130 0.43 -1.20 18.45
CA GLY A 130 -0.99 -1.52 18.39
C GLY A 130 -1.60 -1.48 16.99
N VAL A 131 -0.80 -1.27 15.92
CA VAL A 131 -1.32 -1.19 14.55
C VAL A 131 -0.59 -2.16 13.61
N GLY A 132 -1.26 -2.52 12.52
CA GLY A 132 -0.71 -3.34 11.45
C GLY A 132 -0.74 -4.84 11.72
N PRO A 133 -0.07 -5.62 10.87
CA PRO A 133 -0.09 -7.09 10.92
C PRO A 133 0.44 -7.72 12.22
N PHE A 134 1.18 -6.95 13.01
CA PHE A 134 1.84 -7.42 14.24
C PHE A 134 1.59 -6.46 15.41
N PRO A 135 0.33 -6.30 15.88
CA PRO A 135 -0.04 -5.26 16.85
C PRO A 135 0.58 -5.47 18.23
N GLN A 136 0.97 -6.70 18.57
CA GLN A 136 1.62 -7.02 19.85
C GLN A 136 3.15 -6.88 19.80
N ALA A 137 3.74 -6.71 18.63
CA ALA A 137 5.19 -6.57 18.49
C ALA A 137 5.67 -5.23 19.08
N ARG A 138 6.88 -5.28 19.66
CA ARG A 138 7.45 -4.13 20.40
C ARG A 138 8.52 -3.37 19.63
N GLY A 139 8.66 -3.64 18.34
CA GLY A 139 9.70 -3.04 17.52
C GLY A 139 11.11 -3.51 17.88
N GLY A 140 12.10 -2.74 17.48
CA GLY A 140 13.50 -3.02 17.81
C GLY A 140 14.31 -3.51 16.61
N TRP A 141 15.50 -3.97 16.92
CA TRP A 141 16.48 -4.53 15.98
C TRP A 141 16.79 -5.96 16.36
N ARG A 142 17.08 -6.78 15.37
CA ARG A 142 17.72 -8.08 15.58
C ARG A 142 18.97 -8.15 14.71
N GLY A 143 20.05 -8.72 15.25
CA GLY A 143 21.40 -8.53 14.73
C GLY A 143 22.02 -7.21 15.21
N ALA A 144 23.13 -6.80 14.63
CA ALA A 144 23.73 -5.51 14.95
C ALA A 144 22.83 -4.37 14.45
N PRO A 145 22.68 -3.26 15.19
CA PRO A 145 21.97 -2.10 14.69
C PRO A 145 22.73 -1.48 13.49
N PRO A 146 22.01 -0.81 12.55
CA PRO A 146 22.66 -0.21 11.38
C PRO A 146 23.62 0.90 11.80
N VAL A 147 24.76 0.94 11.11
CA VAL A 147 25.78 1.96 11.29
C VAL A 147 25.74 2.90 10.08
N GLY A 148 25.43 4.17 10.35
CA GLY A 148 25.38 5.19 9.30
C GLY A 148 24.08 5.20 8.48
N MET A 149 24.03 6.14 7.54
CA MET A 149 22.83 6.46 6.76
C MET A 149 22.46 5.36 5.76
N ALA A 150 23.45 4.82 5.06
CA ALA A 150 23.22 3.81 4.02
C ALA A 150 22.55 2.54 4.58
N GLU A 151 23.05 2.00 5.69
CA GLU A 151 22.46 0.82 6.32
C GLU A 151 21.08 1.10 6.91
N LYS A 152 20.84 2.31 7.45
CA LYS A 152 19.51 2.70 7.94
C LYS A 152 18.48 2.73 6.81
N LEU A 153 18.80 3.38 5.69
CA LEU A 153 17.94 3.45 4.52
C LEU A 153 17.68 2.07 3.92
N ALA A 154 18.73 1.24 3.80
CA ALA A 154 18.61 -0.12 3.27
C ALA A 154 17.76 -1.03 4.17
N SER A 155 17.99 -0.99 5.49
CA SER A 155 17.19 -1.74 6.46
C SER A 155 15.72 -1.30 6.45
N ALA A 156 15.45 0.00 6.37
CA ALA A 156 14.09 0.54 6.27
C ALA A 156 13.41 0.09 4.98
N THR A 157 14.11 0.10 3.85
CA THR A 157 13.60 -0.37 2.56
C THR A 157 13.19 -1.85 2.62
N LEU A 158 14.05 -2.72 3.15
CA LEU A 158 13.75 -4.15 3.33
C LEU A 158 12.56 -4.36 4.29
N TYR A 159 12.54 -3.65 5.41
CA TYR A 159 11.45 -3.73 6.38
C TYR A 159 10.11 -3.36 5.75
N LEU A 160 10.03 -2.24 5.02
CA LEU A 160 8.81 -1.81 4.36
C LEU A 160 8.36 -2.82 3.29
N ALA A 161 9.29 -3.40 2.53
CA ALA A 161 8.96 -4.43 1.54
C ALA A 161 8.39 -5.70 2.20
N LEU A 162 8.96 -6.14 3.33
CA LEU A 162 8.50 -7.30 4.08
C LEU A 162 7.14 -7.07 4.76
N MET A 163 6.93 -5.88 5.33
CA MET A 163 5.64 -5.50 5.89
C MET A 163 4.55 -5.42 4.80
N THR A 164 4.88 -4.84 3.64
CA THR A 164 3.97 -4.78 2.49
C THR A 164 3.65 -6.18 1.95
N GLN A 165 4.66 -7.06 1.82
CA GLN A 165 4.45 -8.47 1.46
C GLN A 165 3.52 -9.17 2.46
N THR A 166 3.67 -8.89 3.76
CA THR A 166 2.79 -9.45 4.80
C THR A 166 1.35 -8.97 4.61
N CYS A 167 1.13 -7.68 4.36
CA CYS A 167 -0.19 -7.14 4.08
C CYS A 167 -0.81 -7.74 2.80
N LEU A 168 -0.01 -7.93 1.74
CA LEU A 168 -0.44 -8.60 0.51
C LEU A 168 -0.87 -10.05 0.78
N ALA A 169 -0.11 -10.79 1.58
CA ALA A 169 -0.48 -12.15 1.95
C ALA A 169 -1.78 -12.21 2.78
N LEU A 170 -2.01 -11.23 3.65
CA LEU A 170 -3.22 -11.14 4.47
C LEU A 170 -4.45 -10.75 3.64
N ALA A 171 -4.35 -9.75 2.78
CA ALA A 171 -5.46 -9.28 1.93
C ALA A 171 -5.78 -10.25 0.78
N GLY A 172 -4.91 -11.23 0.54
CA GLY A 172 -4.94 -12.04 -0.68
C GLY A 172 -4.30 -11.28 -1.84
N MET A 173 -3.29 -11.87 -2.45
CA MET A 173 -2.51 -11.21 -3.50
C MET A 173 -3.15 -11.42 -4.88
N GLY A 174 -3.32 -10.33 -5.62
CA GLY A 174 -3.74 -10.38 -7.03
C GLY A 174 -2.61 -10.84 -7.96
N GLN A 175 -2.92 -10.95 -9.24
CA GLN A 175 -1.95 -11.35 -10.28
C GLN A 175 -0.95 -10.24 -10.64
N ARG A 176 -1.23 -9.00 -10.28
CA ARG A 176 -0.39 -7.82 -10.46
C ARG A 176 -0.46 -6.94 -9.22
N ILE A 177 0.62 -6.23 -8.95
CA ILE A 177 0.70 -5.26 -7.86
C ILE A 177 0.90 -3.87 -8.47
N ILE A 178 0.06 -2.93 -8.07
CA ILE A 178 0.15 -1.53 -8.48
C ILE A 178 0.64 -0.72 -7.28
N LEU A 179 1.73 0.00 -7.45
CA LEU A 179 2.27 0.92 -6.44
C LEU A 179 1.81 2.34 -6.71
N GLU A 180 1.30 2.99 -5.68
CA GLU A 180 0.90 4.40 -5.67
C GLU A 180 1.50 5.13 -4.48
N GLY A 181 1.65 6.45 -4.63
CA GLY A 181 2.16 7.31 -3.57
C GLY A 181 3.70 7.28 -3.42
N PRO A 182 4.25 7.79 -2.31
CA PRO A 182 5.70 7.98 -2.14
C PRO A 182 6.56 6.74 -2.30
N LEU A 183 6.10 5.56 -1.86
CA LEU A 183 6.87 4.31 -2.03
C LEU A 183 7.00 3.88 -3.50
N ALA A 184 6.13 4.34 -4.38
CA ALA A 184 6.23 4.10 -5.82
C ALA A 184 7.50 4.72 -6.43
N HIS A 185 8.03 5.78 -5.81
CA HIS A 185 9.25 6.45 -6.23
C HIS A 185 10.53 5.86 -5.61
N ASN A 186 10.40 4.87 -4.72
CA ASN A 186 11.52 4.14 -4.14
C ASN A 186 11.79 2.89 -4.99
N GLU A 187 12.62 3.03 -6.03
CA GLU A 187 12.94 1.93 -6.95
C GLU A 187 13.47 0.68 -6.22
N PRO A 188 14.43 0.76 -5.29
CA PRO A 188 14.89 -0.41 -4.53
C PRO A 188 13.77 -1.11 -3.77
N PHE A 189 12.81 -0.38 -3.18
CA PHE A 189 11.64 -0.96 -2.54
C PHE A 189 10.79 -1.75 -3.54
N ALA A 190 10.45 -1.15 -4.69
CA ALA A 190 9.62 -1.78 -5.71
C ALA A 190 10.27 -3.06 -6.26
N ARG A 191 11.58 -3.03 -6.49
CA ARG A 191 12.37 -4.18 -6.96
C ARG A 191 12.45 -5.30 -5.91
N CYS A 192 12.66 -4.95 -4.64
CA CYS A 192 12.62 -5.93 -3.54
C CYS A 192 11.22 -6.54 -3.39
N LEU A 193 10.17 -5.74 -3.46
CA LEU A 193 8.79 -6.22 -3.37
C LEU A 193 8.47 -7.21 -4.50
N SER A 194 8.86 -6.89 -5.75
CA SER A 194 8.70 -7.79 -6.89
C SER A 194 9.43 -9.13 -6.67
N ALA A 195 10.67 -9.08 -6.21
CA ALA A 195 11.46 -10.29 -5.91
C ALA A 195 10.86 -11.12 -4.76
N LEU A 196 10.37 -10.46 -3.71
CA LEU A 196 9.79 -11.12 -2.54
C LEU A 196 8.43 -11.75 -2.83
N THR A 197 7.64 -11.16 -3.70
CA THR A 197 6.29 -11.64 -4.02
C THR A 197 6.25 -12.60 -5.20
N GLY A 198 7.21 -12.50 -6.12
CA GLY A 198 7.21 -13.22 -7.39
C GLY A 198 6.13 -12.73 -8.36
N VAL A 199 5.48 -11.60 -8.06
CA VAL A 199 4.39 -11.00 -8.86
C VAL A 199 4.88 -9.72 -9.52
N ALA A 200 4.41 -9.46 -10.74
CA ALA A 200 4.74 -8.24 -11.46
C ALA A 200 4.27 -7.00 -10.69
N VAL A 201 5.21 -6.12 -10.40
CA VAL A 201 4.98 -4.83 -9.74
C VAL A 201 5.04 -3.74 -10.79
N HIS A 202 4.03 -2.88 -10.80
CA HIS A 202 3.96 -1.72 -11.69
C HIS A 202 3.81 -0.45 -10.86
N VAL A 203 4.42 0.62 -11.31
CA VAL A 203 4.19 1.96 -10.74
C VAL A 203 3.05 2.61 -11.50
N SER A 204 2.06 3.12 -10.78
CA SER A 204 1.01 3.95 -11.38
C SER A 204 1.62 5.23 -11.93
N ALA A 205 1.31 5.55 -13.18
CA ALA A 205 1.71 6.81 -13.79
C ALA A 205 0.79 7.98 -13.38
N ASP A 206 -0.35 7.68 -12.77
CA ASP A 206 -1.34 8.67 -12.34
C ASP A 206 -1.07 9.10 -10.89
N ALA A 207 -0.43 10.24 -10.71
CA ALA A 207 -0.20 10.84 -9.38
C ALA A 207 -1.48 11.24 -8.63
N THR A 208 -2.63 11.21 -9.31
CA THR A 208 -3.94 11.72 -8.84
C THR A 208 -5.04 10.65 -8.82
N GLY A 209 -4.69 9.38 -8.58
CA GLY A 209 -5.64 8.26 -8.63
C GLY A 209 -6.94 8.49 -7.87
N THR A 210 -6.88 9.06 -6.65
CA THR A 210 -8.06 9.40 -5.85
C THR A 210 -8.96 10.44 -6.54
N ALA A 211 -8.39 11.55 -7.04
CA ALA A 211 -9.15 12.59 -7.72
C ALA A 211 -9.73 12.10 -9.05
N THR A 212 -8.95 11.35 -9.81
CA THR A 212 -9.40 10.69 -11.05
C THR A 212 -10.54 9.75 -10.76
N GLY A 213 -10.42 8.89 -9.74
CA GLY A 213 -11.47 7.96 -9.35
C GLY A 213 -12.75 8.65 -8.92
N ALA A 214 -12.64 9.72 -8.13
CA ALA A 214 -13.80 10.53 -7.73
C ALA A 214 -14.52 11.16 -8.96
N ALA A 215 -13.76 11.68 -9.93
CA ALA A 215 -14.31 12.21 -11.16
C ALA A 215 -15.00 11.14 -12.01
N LEU A 216 -14.44 9.95 -12.11
CA LEU A 216 -14.99 8.82 -12.87
C LEU A 216 -16.33 8.33 -12.32
N LEU A 217 -16.60 8.49 -11.01
CA LEU A 217 -17.92 8.18 -10.44
C LEU A 217 -19.03 9.00 -11.07
N LEU A 218 -18.78 10.28 -11.37
CA LEU A 218 -19.76 11.18 -11.99
C LEU A 218 -19.76 11.03 -13.51
N LEU A 219 -18.60 11.05 -14.13
CA LEU A 219 -18.46 11.16 -15.58
C LEU A 219 -18.81 9.86 -16.31
N LYS A 220 -18.71 8.72 -15.63
CA LYS A 220 -18.90 7.38 -16.23
C LYS A 220 -18.09 7.18 -17.50
N ALA A 221 -16.99 7.92 -17.63
CA ALA A 221 -16.13 7.89 -18.80
C ALA A 221 -15.32 6.58 -18.84
N ASP A 222 -15.01 6.13 -20.03
CA ASP A 222 -14.00 5.09 -20.18
C ASP A 222 -12.63 5.69 -19.85
N HIS A 223 -11.97 5.04 -18.93
CA HIS A 223 -10.63 5.40 -18.47
C HIS A 223 -9.77 4.16 -18.44
N ASP A 224 -8.68 4.22 -19.17
CA ASP A 224 -7.63 3.19 -19.11
C ASP A 224 -6.50 3.73 -18.25
N PRO A 225 -6.32 3.19 -17.02
CA PRO A 225 -5.29 3.69 -16.13
C PRO A 225 -3.90 3.39 -16.70
N ARG A 226 -3.03 4.39 -16.70
CA ARG A 226 -1.69 4.26 -17.23
C ARG A 226 -0.81 3.48 -16.26
N LEU A 227 -0.38 2.32 -16.70
CA LEU A 227 0.64 1.53 -16.03
C LEU A 227 2.02 1.86 -16.58
N GLY A 228 2.96 2.09 -15.68
CA GLY A 228 4.38 2.00 -16.02
C GLY A 228 4.77 0.55 -16.41
N PRO A 229 5.96 0.36 -16.98
CA PRO A 229 6.47 -0.98 -17.24
C PRO A 229 6.58 -1.78 -15.94
N ALA A 230 6.57 -3.11 -16.05
CA ALA A 230 6.83 -3.97 -14.90
C ALA A 230 8.23 -3.69 -14.34
N VAL A 231 8.29 -3.49 -13.04
CA VAL A 231 9.56 -3.27 -12.33
C VAL A 231 10.36 -4.57 -12.36
N GLN A 232 11.62 -4.48 -12.78
CA GLN A 232 12.51 -5.63 -12.78
C GLN A 232 12.81 -6.06 -11.34
N PRO A 233 12.54 -7.33 -10.97
CA PRO A 233 12.88 -7.81 -9.64
C PRO A 233 14.38 -7.73 -9.40
N VAL A 234 14.77 -7.53 -8.16
CA VAL A 234 16.18 -7.57 -7.78
C VAL A 234 16.64 -9.01 -7.64
N ASP A 235 17.83 -9.30 -8.15
CA ASP A 235 18.54 -10.53 -7.86
C ASP A 235 19.58 -10.25 -6.76
N LEU A 236 19.24 -10.56 -5.52
CA LEU A 236 20.11 -10.38 -4.36
C LEU A 236 20.31 -11.71 -3.65
N PRO A 237 21.54 -12.23 -3.64
CA PRO A 237 21.86 -13.45 -2.87
C PRO A 237 21.41 -13.32 -1.42
N GLY A 238 20.69 -14.34 -0.93
CA GLY A 238 20.24 -14.38 0.44
C GLY A 238 18.94 -13.66 0.76
N LEU A 239 18.33 -12.91 -0.16
CA LEU A 239 17.08 -12.18 0.08
C LEU A 239 15.93 -13.10 0.54
N SER A 240 15.78 -14.27 -0.08
CA SER A 240 14.75 -15.25 0.31
C SER A 240 14.97 -15.78 1.73
N ALA A 241 16.20 -16.15 2.08
CA ALA A 241 16.55 -16.61 3.43
C ALA A 241 16.37 -15.48 4.47
N TYR A 242 16.77 -14.26 4.13
CA TYR A 242 16.55 -13.08 4.97
C TYR A 242 15.05 -12.87 5.26
N ALA A 243 14.20 -12.95 4.24
CA ALA A 243 12.76 -12.81 4.39
C ALA A 243 12.14 -13.94 5.23
N GLN A 244 12.62 -15.17 5.08
CA GLN A 244 12.18 -16.31 5.92
C GLN A 244 12.55 -16.10 7.38
N ASN A 245 13.79 -15.69 7.65
CA ASN A 245 14.25 -15.39 9.00
C ASN A 245 13.46 -14.24 9.63
N TRP A 246 13.26 -13.17 8.89
CA TRP A 246 12.46 -12.02 9.36
C TRP A 246 11.05 -12.45 9.77
N ARG A 247 10.36 -13.24 8.93
CA ARG A 247 9.01 -13.74 9.23
C ARG A 247 8.99 -14.61 10.50
N ALA A 248 9.97 -15.51 10.65
CA ALA A 248 10.10 -16.34 11.86
C ALA A 248 10.28 -15.47 13.11
N TYR A 249 11.12 -14.45 13.04
CA TYR A 249 11.34 -13.52 14.15
C TYR A 249 10.10 -12.67 14.45
N ALA A 250 9.41 -12.17 13.43
CA ALA A 250 8.20 -11.37 13.58
C ALA A 250 7.04 -12.18 14.22
N GLN A 251 6.95 -13.47 13.94
CA GLN A 251 5.98 -14.38 14.58
C GLN A 251 6.29 -14.64 16.06
N GLN A 252 7.54 -14.68 16.45
CA GLN A 252 7.95 -14.84 17.85
C GLN A 252 7.74 -13.59 18.70
N ALA A 253 7.60 -12.43 18.05
CA ALA A 253 7.40 -11.14 18.71
C ALA A 253 5.93 -10.79 18.99
N ARG A 254 5.05 -11.80 18.84
CA ARG A 254 3.60 -11.71 19.13
C ARG A 254 3.32 -11.82 20.63
#